data_981e09414ef77f8ae4faf826b4e65f84
#
_entry.id   981e09414ef77f8ae4faf826b4e65f84
#
_cell.length_a   1.000
_cell.length_b   1.000
_cell.length_c   1.000
_cell.angle_alpha   90.00
_cell.angle_beta   90.00
_cell.angle_gamma   90.00
#
_symmetry.space_group_name_H-M   'P 1'
#
loop_
_entity.id
_entity.type
_entity.pdbx_description
1 polymer ?
#
loop_
_entity_poly.entity_id
_entity_poly.type
_entity_poly.pdbx_seq_one_letter_code
_entity_poly.pdbx_strand_id
1 'polypeptide(L)'
;MRETGLWKASKIDNEYRQTVSSGFDILDKELPGLGWPQSGVTEVLYDRVGIGELKLMMPAISHLSRSQNRWIALINPPHIPYAPALEHEGVDLTRLLVITQKTSEDYLWALEKSISLKSCRAVITWPNQIKDAQVRRLQVASKEGNCWTILLRSEKLASKTSPAELRVRLRSCRSAESTNLKIKILKRHGGWESPEFKITLLDKLNQKRETLTRKKPILIYGEADKKKLSLTPTSISTAHQSSGI
;
A
#
# COMPACT_ATOMS: atom_id res chain seq x y z
N MET A 1 48.32 -0.90 16.33
CA MET A 1 47.06 -1.65 16.18
C MET A 1 46.17 -0.92 15.18
N ARG A 2 46.00 -1.50 13.98
CA ARG A 2 45.12 -0.93 12.95
C ARG A 2 43.70 -1.42 13.21
N GLU A 3 42.79 -0.55 13.55
CA GLU A 3 41.36 -0.89 13.60
C GLU A 3 40.88 -1.23 12.20
N THR A 4 40.56 -2.51 11.99
CA THR A 4 39.88 -2.99 10.79
C THR A 4 38.46 -2.45 10.81
N GLY A 5 38.23 -1.36 10.11
CA GLY A 5 36.89 -0.81 9.90
C GLY A 5 36.04 -1.81 9.13
N LEU A 6 35.31 -2.65 9.82
CA LEU A 6 34.21 -3.44 9.27
C LEU A 6 33.11 -2.46 8.82
N TRP A 7 33.13 -2.09 7.56
CA TRP A 7 32.06 -1.34 6.93
C TRP A 7 30.79 -2.21 6.96
N LYS A 8 29.85 -1.84 7.80
CA LYS A 8 28.52 -2.45 7.72
C LYS A 8 27.87 -2.01 6.42
N ALA A 9 27.86 -2.86 5.40
CA ALA A 9 27.19 -2.65 4.12
C ALA A 9 25.72 -2.20 4.30
N SER A 10 25.09 -2.54 5.43
CA SER A 10 23.75 -2.09 5.82
C SER A 10 23.59 -0.57 5.99
N LYS A 11 24.67 0.21 6.24
CA LYS A 11 24.57 1.66 6.36
C LYS A 11 24.52 2.38 5.02
N ILE A 12 25.24 1.89 4.03
CA ILE A 12 25.31 2.52 2.69
C ILE A 12 23.96 2.36 1.94
N ASP A 13 23.28 1.22 2.13
CA ASP A 13 22.03 0.92 1.43
C ASP A 13 20.82 1.70 1.97
N ASN A 14 20.87 2.19 3.21
CA ASN A 14 19.81 2.96 3.84
C ASN A 14 19.75 4.43 3.39
N GLU A 15 20.87 5.02 2.98
CA GLU A 15 20.92 6.43 2.56
C GLU A 15 20.27 6.69 1.19
N TYR A 16 20.10 5.66 0.35
CA TYR A 16 19.58 5.81 -1.02
C TYR A 16 18.12 5.35 -1.20
N ARG A 17 17.46 4.84 -0.16
CA ARG A 17 16.08 4.37 -0.29
C ARG A 17 15.09 5.47 0.00
N GLN A 18 14.29 5.80 -0.99
CA GLN A 18 13.12 6.63 -0.78
C GLN A 18 12.11 5.85 0.09
N THR A 19 11.82 6.37 1.27
CA THR A 19 10.82 5.83 2.19
C THR A 19 9.75 6.87 2.47
N VAL A 20 8.62 6.41 3.01
CA VAL A 20 7.54 7.25 3.52
C VAL A 20 7.26 6.83 4.95
N SER A 21 7.13 7.79 5.86
CA SER A 21 6.82 7.50 7.25
C SER A 21 5.52 6.69 7.37
N SER A 22 5.53 5.71 8.25
CA SER A 22 4.33 4.94 8.59
C SER A 22 3.35 5.75 9.44
N GLY A 23 3.77 6.86 10.02
CA GLY A 23 3.05 7.62 11.02
C GLY A 23 3.14 7.04 12.44
N PHE A 24 3.98 6.02 12.63
CA PHE A 24 4.22 5.36 13.91
C PHE A 24 5.72 5.24 14.16
N ASP A 25 6.27 6.03 15.08
CA ASP A 25 7.72 6.09 15.35
C ASP A 25 8.33 4.73 15.69
N ILE A 26 7.57 3.89 16.40
CA ILE A 26 8.01 2.53 16.78
C ILE A 26 8.19 1.66 15.53
N LEU A 27 7.27 1.76 14.57
CA LEU A 27 7.35 1.01 13.32
C LEU A 27 8.45 1.56 12.42
N ASP A 28 8.55 2.88 12.31
CA ASP A 28 9.56 3.53 11.47
C ASP A 28 10.97 3.14 11.89
N LYS A 29 11.26 3.03 13.20
CA LYS A 29 12.56 2.57 13.73
C LYS A 29 12.91 1.14 13.32
N GLU A 30 11.92 0.29 13.14
CA GLU A 30 12.11 -1.11 12.74
C GLU A 30 12.12 -1.28 11.21
N LEU A 31 11.54 -0.36 10.45
CA LEU A 31 11.52 -0.40 9.00
C LEU A 31 12.87 0.03 8.40
N PRO A 32 13.32 -0.59 7.29
CA PRO A 32 14.55 -0.19 6.61
C PRO A 32 14.38 1.22 6.02
N GLY A 33 15.28 2.14 6.38
CA GLY A 33 15.23 3.54 5.93
C GLY A 33 14.19 4.38 6.68
N LEU A 34 13.79 3.97 7.89
CA LEU A 34 12.90 4.70 8.80
C LEU A 34 11.52 4.98 8.20
N GLY A 35 10.95 4.02 7.46
CA GLY A 35 9.61 4.14 6.87
C GLY A 35 9.30 3.04 5.87
N TRP A 36 8.08 3.07 5.33
CA TRP A 36 7.68 2.16 4.26
C TRP A 36 8.47 2.43 2.98
N PRO A 37 8.88 1.39 2.23
CA PRO A 37 9.56 1.58 0.96
C PRO A 37 8.61 2.21 -0.06
N GLN A 38 9.08 3.20 -0.81
CA GLN A 38 8.29 3.83 -1.86
C GLN A 38 8.31 3.05 -3.19
N SER A 39 9.04 1.95 -3.26
CA SER A 39 9.07 1.04 -4.42
C SER A 39 9.35 -0.39 -3.97
N GLY A 40 8.99 -1.36 -4.81
CA GLY A 40 9.13 -2.78 -4.50
C GLY A 40 7.89 -3.36 -3.82
N VAL A 41 7.96 -4.65 -3.51
CA VAL A 41 6.86 -5.42 -2.93
C VAL A 41 6.99 -5.54 -1.43
N THR A 42 5.94 -5.13 -0.72
CA THR A 42 5.73 -5.38 0.71
C THR A 42 4.62 -6.40 0.88
N GLU A 43 4.90 -7.54 1.51
CA GLU A 43 3.86 -8.46 1.97
C GLU A 43 3.44 -8.13 3.39
N VAL A 44 2.16 -7.89 3.58
CA VAL A 44 1.53 -7.71 4.89
C VAL A 44 0.68 -8.95 5.17
N LEU A 45 1.13 -9.74 6.15
CA LEU A 45 0.57 -11.03 6.51
C LEU A 45 -0.26 -10.87 7.78
N TYR A 46 -1.57 -11.07 7.66
CA TYR A 46 -2.52 -10.83 8.76
C TYR A 46 -3.31 -12.09 9.15
N ASP A 47 -3.69 -12.19 10.42
CA ASP A 47 -4.43 -13.33 10.97
C ASP A 47 -5.89 -13.36 10.49
N ARG A 48 -6.53 -12.20 10.34
CA ARG A 48 -7.91 -12.05 9.85
C ARG A 48 -8.15 -10.65 9.28
N VAL A 49 -9.11 -10.57 8.37
CA VAL A 49 -9.53 -9.31 7.72
C VAL A 49 -10.12 -8.34 8.76
N GLY A 50 -9.82 -7.06 8.61
CA GLY A 50 -10.40 -6.01 9.42
C GLY A 50 -9.75 -5.81 10.79
N ILE A 51 -8.52 -6.31 11.00
CA ILE A 51 -7.76 -6.05 12.22
C ILE A 51 -7.15 -4.64 12.29
N GLY A 52 -7.26 -3.88 11.19
CA GLY A 52 -6.64 -2.57 11.03
C GLY A 52 -5.41 -2.59 10.10
N GLU A 53 -5.25 -3.65 9.30
CA GLU A 53 -4.16 -3.81 8.32
C GLU A 53 -4.10 -2.64 7.34
N LEU A 54 -5.26 -2.17 6.86
CA LEU A 54 -5.32 -1.01 5.99
C LEU A 54 -5.06 0.29 6.77
N LYS A 55 -5.62 0.41 7.99
CA LYS A 55 -5.46 1.60 8.84
C LYS A 55 -4.00 1.86 9.22
N LEU A 56 -3.20 0.79 9.42
CA LEU A 56 -1.76 0.89 9.67
C LEU A 56 -1.01 1.61 8.54
N MET A 57 -1.49 1.47 7.30
CA MET A 57 -0.84 2.05 6.12
C MET A 57 -1.42 3.40 5.72
N MET A 58 -2.56 3.82 6.31
CA MET A 58 -3.26 5.04 5.92
C MET A 58 -2.41 6.31 6.00
N PRO A 59 -1.56 6.55 7.01
CA PRO A 59 -0.74 7.76 7.04
C PRO A 59 0.19 7.86 5.82
N ALA A 60 0.83 6.75 5.45
CA ALA A 60 1.70 6.70 4.27
C ALA A 60 0.90 6.85 2.97
N ILE A 61 -0.24 6.15 2.84
CA ILE A 61 -1.11 6.24 1.66
C ILE A 61 -1.69 7.64 1.49
N SER A 62 -2.13 8.27 2.57
CA SER A 62 -2.59 9.66 2.58
C SER A 62 -1.50 10.62 2.07
N HIS A 63 -0.29 10.49 2.59
CA HIS A 63 0.85 11.29 2.13
C HIS A 63 1.13 11.08 0.63
N LEU A 64 1.21 9.82 0.18
CA LEU A 64 1.49 9.48 -1.21
C LEU A 64 0.39 9.93 -2.17
N SER A 65 -0.89 9.91 -1.77
CA SER A 65 -2.01 10.37 -2.59
C SER A 65 -1.98 11.87 -2.87
N ARG A 66 -1.34 12.66 -2.00
CA ARG A 66 -1.26 14.13 -2.08
C ARG A 66 0.07 14.63 -2.64
N SER A 67 1.15 13.86 -2.50
CA SER A 67 2.51 14.33 -2.77
C SER A 67 2.90 14.32 -4.24
N GLN A 68 2.19 13.58 -5.09
CA GLN A 68 2.53 13.39 -6.50
C GLN A 68 1.28 13.24 -7.38
N ASN A 69 1.40 13.61 -8.66
CA ASN A 69 0.33 13.45 -9.64
C ASN A 69 0.19 11.99 -10.13
N ARG A 70 0.15 11.03 -9.20
CA ARG A 70 0.05 9.59 -9.47
C ARG A 70 -1.06 8.97 -8.63
N TRP A 71 -1.61 7.86 -9.10
CA TRP A 71 -2.75 7.20 -8.49
C TRP A 71 -2.35 6.28 -7.34
N ILE A 72 -3.26 6.09 -6.41
CA ILE A 72 -3.28 4.97 -5.48
C ILE A 72 -4.31 3.98 -6.00
N ALA A 73 -3.91 2.75 -6.27
CA ALA A 73 -4.83 1.72 -6.76
C ALA A 73 -5.14 0.68 -5.68
N LEU A 74 -6.42 0.40 -5.49
CA LEU A 74 -6.91 -0.74 -4.71
C LEU A 74 -7.40 -1.78 -5.71
N ILE A 75 -6.74 -2.95 -5.77
CA ILE A 75 -7.07 -3.99 -6.74
C ILE A 75 -7.66 -5.20 -6.01
N ASN A 76 -8.87 -5.58 -6.41
CA ASN A 76 -9.67 -6.65 -5.80
C ASN A 76 -9.75 -6.52 -4.27
N PRO A 77 -10.16 -5.36 -3.72
CA PRO A 77 -10.41 -5.27 -2.29
C PRO A 77 -11.53 -6.24 -1.90
N PRO A 78 -11.46 -6.90 -0.72
CA PRO A 78 -12.46 -7.89 -0.28
C PRO A 78 -13.84 -7.29 -0.08
N HIS A 79 -13.89 -5.98 0.17
CA HIS A 79 -15.11 -5.19 0.32
C HIS A 79 -14.94 -3.86 -0.42
N ILE A 80 -16.06 -3.25 -0.82
CA ILE A 80 -16.05 -1.89 -1.40
C ILE A 80 -15.49 -0.92 -0.37
N PRO A 81 -14.40 -0.20 -0.66
CA PRO A 81 -13.82 0.73 0.28
C PRO A 81 -14.80 1.87 0.63
N TYR A 82 -14.96 2.16 1.91
CA TYR A 82 -15.83 3.24 2.36
C TYR A 82 -15.12 4.58 2.19
N ALA A 83 -15.47 5.30 1.13
CA ALA A 83 -14.84 6.54 0.72
C ALA A 83 -14.75 7.61 1.82
N PRO A 84 -15.82 7.86 2.64
CA PRO A 84 -15.73 8.82 3.73
C PRO A 84 -14.69 8.46 4.79
N ALA A 85 -14.45 7.17 5.05
CA ALA A 85 -13.40 6.75 5.99
C ALA A 85 -12.01 7.00 5.42
N LEU A 86 -11.78 6.74 4.14
CA LEU A 86 -10.51 7.02 3.48
C LEU A 86 -10.22 8.53 3.43
N GLU A 87 -11.23 9.34 3.14
CA GLU A 87 -11.12 10.81 3.16
C GLU A 87 -10.82 11.32 4.58
N HIS A 88 -11.45 10.74 5.60
CA HIS A 88 -11.18 11.07 7.01
C HIS A 88 -9.73 10.75 7.40
N GLU A 89 -9.17 9.66 6.92
CA GLU A 89 -7.75 9.33 7.09
C GLU A 89 -6.82 10.21 6.23
N GLY A 90 -7.40 11.09 5.41
CA GLY A 90 -6.68 12.08 4.64
C GLY A 90 -6.26 11.64 3.24
N VAL A 91 -6.80 10.54 2.72
CA VAL A 91 -6.53 10.10 1.34
C VAL A 91 -7.22 11.03 0.35
N ASP A 92 -6.51 11.46 -0.68
CA ASP A 92 -7.11 12.21 -1.79
C ASP A 92 -7.89 11.25 -2.70
N LEU A 93 -9.23 11.28 -2.58
CA LEU A 93 -10.11 10.42 -3.35
C LEU A 93 -10.08 10.70 -4.85
N THR A 94 -9.62 11.89 -5.28
CA THR A 94 -9.45 12.20 -6.72
C THR A 94 -8.25 11.47 -7.33
N ARG A 95 -7.41 10.86 -6.51
CA ARG A 95 -6.24 10.07 -6.88
C ARG A 95 -6.38 8.59 -6.49
N LEU A 96 -7.59 8.16 -6.17
CA LEU A 96 -7.88 6.78 -5.78
C LEU A 96 -8.58 6.03 -6.91
N LEU A 97 -8.02 4.89 -7.32
CA LEU A 97 -8.62 3.93 -8.24
C LEU A 97 -9.04 2.69 -7.47
N VAL A 98 -10.24 2.19 -7.72
CA VAL A 98 -10.67 0.88 -7.25
C VAL A 98 -10.93 0.02 -8.46
N ILE A 99 -10.17 -1.07 -8.61
CA ILE A 99 -10.21 -1.97 -9.76
C ILE A 99 -10.66 -3.34 -9.28
N THR A 100 -11.74 -3.87 -9.87
CA THR A 100 -12.24 -5.20 -9.55
C THR A 100 -12.21 -6.06 -10.82
N GLN A 101 -11.52 -7.20 -10.75
CA GLN A 101 -11.38 -8.16 -11.83
C GLN A 101 -11.93 -9.52 -11.43
N LYS A 102 -12.60 -10.19 -12.35
CA LYS A 102 -13.27 -11.48 -12.09
C LYS A 102 -12.33 -12.66 -12.32
N THR A 103 -11.48 -12.60 -13.35
CA THR A 103 -10.55 -13.68 -13.67
C THR A 103 -9.16 -13.45 -13.05
N SER A 104 -8.44 -14.53 -12.80
CA SER A 104 -7.06 -14.45 -12.29
C SER A 104 -6.10 -13.84 -13.32
N GLU A 105 -6.37 -14.02 -14.61
CA GLU A 105 -5.53 -13.46 -15.68
C GLU A 105 -5.70 -11.95 -15.77
N ASP A 106 -6.93 -11.45 -15.78
CA ASP A 106 -7.22 -10.02 -15.81
C ASP A 106 -6.73 -9.33 -14.53
N TYR A 107 -6.86 -10.01 -13.39
CA TYR A 107 -6.30 -9.52 -12.13
C TYR A 107 -4.78 -9.30 -12.22
N LEU A 108 -4.03 -10.30 -12.67
CA LEU A 108 -2.58 -10.19 -12.81
C LEU A 108 -2.19 -9.15 -13.85
N TRP A 109 -2.90 -9.10 -14.95
CA TRP A 109 -2.68 -8.10 -15.99
C TRP A 109 -2.93 -6.68 -15.46
N ALA A 110 -4.04 -6.44 -14.77
CA ALA A 110 -4.36 -5.14 -14.17
C ALA A 110 -3.30 -4.72 -13.14
N LEU A 111 -2.86 -5.67 -12.32
CA LEU A 111 -1.81 -5.46 -11.31
C LEU A 111 -0.48 -5.07 -11.97
N GLU A 112 0.00 -5.84 -12.94
CA GLU A 112 1.24 -5.57 -13.65
C GLU A 112 1.17 -4.23 -14.41
N LYS A 113 0.06 -3.92 -15.07
CA LYS A 113 -0.12 -2.66 -15.80
C LYS A 113 -0.17 -1.46 -14.87
N SER A 114 -0.88 -1.55 -13.75
CA SER A 114 -0.92 -0.47 -12.75
C SER A 114 0.47 -0.10 -12.21
N ILE A 115 1.36 -1.08 -12.10
CA ILE A 115 2.72 -0.91 -11.63
C ILE A 115 3.63 -0.39 -12.76
N SER A 116 3.66 -1.07 -13.92
CA SER A 116 4.66 -0.85 -14.98
C SER A 116 4.47 0.47 -15.74
N LEU A 117 3.23 0.95 -15.87
CA LEU A 117 2.93 2.21 -16.56
C LEU A 117 3.34 3.47 -15.77
N LYS A 118 3.92 3.32 -14.58
CA LYS A 118 4.31 4.42 -13.68
C LYS A 118 3.15 5.36 -13.31
N SER A 119 1.91 4.95 -13.58
CA SER A 119 0.71 5.74 -13.30
C SER A 119 0.33 5.69 -11.82
N CYS A 120 0.67 4.58 -11.13
CA CYS A 120 0.38 4.41 -9.72
C CYS A 120 1.61 4.64 -8.86
N ARG A 121 1.41 5.33 -7.73
CA ARG A 121 2.43 5.52 -6.71
C ARG A 121 2.42 4.37 -5.69
N ALA A 122 1.23 3.89 -5.39
CA ALA A 122 1.06 2.68 -4.60
C ALA A 122 -0.07 1.82 -5.19
N VAL A 123 0.09 0.51 -5.07
CA VAL A 123 -0.91 -0.50 -5.42
C VAL A 123 -1.11 -1.40 -4.22
N ILE A 124 -2.33 -1.46 -3.73
CA ILE A 124 -2.74 -2.32 -2.61
C ILE A 124 -3.65 -3.40 -3.16
N THR A 125 -3.35 -4.64 -2.85
CA THR A 125 -4.11 -5.76 -3.40
C THR A 125 -4.22 -6.94 -2.44
N TRP A 126 -5.27 -7.73 -2.59
CA TRP A 126 -5.62 -8.90 -1.77
C TRP A 126 -5.62 -10.16 -2.64
N PRO A 127 -4.44 -10.71 -2.99
CA PRO A 127 -4.37 -11.89 -3.84
C PRO A 127 -4.86 -13.14 -3.08
N ASN A 128 -5.85 -13.83 -3.63
CA ASN A 128 -6.26 -15.15 -3.13
C ASN A 128 -5.15 -16.18 -3.33
N GLN A 129 -4.59 -16.19 -4.54
CA GLN A 129 -3.45 -17.04 -4.92
C GLN A 129 -2.49 -16.23 -5.78
N ILE A 130 -1.23 -16.26 -5.43
CA ILE A 130 -0.15 -15.68 -6.22
C ILE A 130 1.10 -16.55 -6.03
N LYS A 131 1.73 -16.96 -7.13
CA LYS A 131 2.94 -17.80 -7.14
C LYS A 131 4.18 -16.95 -6.89
N ASP A 132 5.23 -17.55 -6.33
CA ASP A 132 6.49 -16.84 -6.05
C ASP A 132 7.12 -16.24 -7.32
N ALA A 133 7.00 -16.92 -8.47
CA ALA A 133 7.45 -16.36 -9.76
C ALA A 133 6.70 -15.06 -10.11
N GLN A 134 5.40 -14.97 -9.82
CA GLN A 134 4.62 -13.75 -10.04
C GLN A 134 5.03 -12.64 -9.06
N VAL A 135 5.22 -12.97 -7.77
CA VAL A 135 5.73 -12.00 -6.77
C VAL A 135 7.10 -11.46 -7.20
N ARG A 136 7.98 -12.31 -7.75
CA ARG A 136 9.29 -11.88 -8.28
C ARG A 136 9.16 -10.91 -9.45
N ARG A 137 8.24 -11.19 -10.38
CA ARG A 137 7.95 -10.28 -11.52
C ARG A 137 7.41 -8.93 -11.01
N LEU A 138 6.48 -8.96 -10.05
CA LEU A 138 5.95 -7.74 -9.41
C LEU A 138 7.04 -6.95 -8.67
N GLN A 139 7.97 -7.64 -8.01
CA GLN A 139 9.10 -6.98 -7.33
C GLN A 139 9.96 -6.18 -8.32
N VAL A 140 10.29 -6.77 -9.48
CA VAL A 140 11.07 -6.09 -10.53
C VAL A 140 10.27 -4.92 -11.10
N ALA A 141 9.03 -5.17 -11.53
CA ALA A 141 8.15 -4.13 -12.09
C ALA A 141 7.92 -2.97 -11.12
N SER A 142 7.78 -3.26 -9.82
CA SER A 142 7.58 -2.25 -8.77
C SER A 142 8.82 -1.35 -8.59
N LYS A 143 10.01 -1.90 -8.73
CA LYS A 143 11.26 -1.11 -8.70
C LYS A 143 11.37 -0.21 -9.93
N GLU A 144 11.18 -0.77 -11.12
CA GLU A 144 11.23 -0.03 -12.39
C GLU A 144 10.12 1.05 -12.50
N GLY A 145 8.92 0.70 -12.01
CA GLY A 145 7.77 1.60 -11.97
C GLY A 145 7.83 2.67 -10.88
N ASN A 146 8.81 2.58 -9.97
CA ASN A 146 8.86 3.39 -8.75
C ASN A 146 7.48 3.41 -8.04
N CYS A 147 6.95 2.20 -7.80
CA CYS A 147 5.63 1.96 -7.24
C CYS A 147 5.74 1.08 -5.99
N TRP A 148 5.10 1.47 -4.91
CA TRP A 148 4.99 0.63 -3.72
C TRP A 148 3.84 -0.36 -3.89
N THR A 149 4.17 -1.63 -4.07
CA THR A 149 3.17 -2.70 -4.21
C THR A 149 2.98 -3.43 -2.88
N ILE A 150 1.76 -3.42 -2.36
CA ILE A 150 1.39 -4.00 -1.08
C ILE A 150 0.50 -5.21 -1.32
N LEU A 151 0.99 -6.39 -0.95
CA LEU A 151 0.24 -7.65 -1.00
C LEU A 151 -0.30 -7.99 0.39
N LEU A 152 -1.60 -7.86 0.56
CA LEU A 152 -2.31 -8.22 1.78
C LEU A 152 -2.69 -9.70 1.72
N ARG A 153 -2.07 -10.54 2.57
CA ARG A 153 -2.16 -12.01 2.49
C ARG A 153 -2.38 -12.64 3.87
N SER A 154 -2.81 -13.90 3.86
CA SER A 154 -3.01 -14.66 5.10
C SER A 154 -1.69 -14.91 5.84
N GLU A 155 -1.72 -14.79 7.18
CA GLU A 155 -0.61 -15.12 8.07
C GLU A 155 -0.11 -16.57 7.92
N LYS A 156 -0.94 -17.49 7.43
CA LYS A 156 -0.53 -18.89 7.16
C LYS A 156 0.69 -18.99 6.24
N LEU A 157 1.00 -17.93 5.51
CA LEU A 157 2.18 -17.85 4.64
C LEU A 157 3.44 -17.33 5.35
N ALA A 158 3.37 -17.01 6.64
CA ALA A 158 4.49 -16.41 7.37
C ALA A 158 5.74 -17.32 7.42
N SER A 159 5.53 -18.65 7.52
CA SER A 159 6.61 -19.65 7.53
C SER A 159 7.20 -19.95 6.15
N LYS A 160 6.54 -19.55 5.06
CA LYS A 160 7.04 -19.77 3.70
C LYS A 160 8.00 -18.66 3.31
N THR A 161 8.99 -19.00 2.47
CA THR A 161 9.86 -18.00 1.84
C THR A 161 9.06 -17.16 0.83
N SER A 162 9.52 -15.94 0.55
CA SER A 162 8.91 -15.09 -0.47
C SER A 162 9.95 -14.19 -1.14
N PRO A 163 9.80 -13.90 -2.44
CA PRO A 163 10.63 -12.93 -3.16
C PRO A 163 10.40 -11.47 -2.74
N ALA A 164 9.34 -11.16 -2.01
CA ALA A 164 9.06 -9.80 -1.55
C ALA A 164 10.24 -9.22 -0.74
N GLU A 165 10.49 -7.93 -0.91
CA GLU A 165 11.61 -7.23 -0.25
C GLU A 165 11.36 -7.02 1.24
N LEU A 166 10.13 -6.70 1.60
CA LEU A 166 9.69 -6.49 2.98
C LEU A 166 8.52 -7.42 3.30
N ARG A 167 8.57 -8.06 4.47
CA ARG A 167 7.48 -8.91 4.96
C ARG A 167 7.16 -8.54 6.39
N VAL A 168 5.92 -8.18 6.64
CA VAL A 168 5.42 -7.74 7.94
C VAL A 168 4.27 -8.62 8.36
N ARG A 169 4.34 -9.20 9.54
CA ARG A 169 3.24 -9.96 10.15
C ARG A 169 2.44 -9.08 11.09
N LEU A 170 1.13 -9.10 10.95
CA LEU A 170 0.18 -8.41 11.79
C LEU A 170 -0.72 -9.41 12.51
N ARG A 171 -0.89 -9.23 13.80
CA ARG A 171 -1.85 -9.99 14.62
C ARG A 171 -2.70 -9.03 15.44
N SER A 172 -3.97 -9.34 15.56
CA SER A 172 -4.85 -8.57 16.44
C SER A 172 -4.47 -8.78 17.90
N CYS A 173 -4.43 -7.70 18.67
CA CYS A 173 -4.34 -7.76 20.11
C CYS A 173 -5.77 -7.73 20.69
N ARG A 174 -6.18 -8.76 21.41
CA ARG A 174 -7.46 -8.76 22.11
C ARG A 174 -7.35 -7.80 23.30
N SER A 175 -7.82 -6.58 23.13
CA SER A 175 -8.06 -5.60 24.19
C SER A 175 -9.45 -5.00 23.97
N ALA A 176 -10.22 -4.86 25.01
CA ALA A 176 -11.61 -4.40 24.92
C ALA A 176 -11.74 -2.93 24.51
N GLU A 177 -10.68 -2.12 24.66
CA GLU A 177 -10.76 -0.67 24.58
C GLU A 177 -9.97 -0.01 23.46
N SER A 178 -9.11 -0.75 22.76
CA SER A 178 -8.29 -0.15 21.69
C SER A 178 -7.93 -1.15 20.58
N THR A 179 -7.92 -0.67 19.34
CA THR A 179 -7.44 -1.45 18.20
C THR A 179 -5.91 -1.49 18.24
N ASN A 180 -5.38 -2.50 18.90
CA ASN A 180 -3.95 -2.74 19.02
C ASN A 180 -3.51 -3.83 18.04
N LEU A 181 -2.40 -3.61 17.37
CA LEU A 181 -1.74 -4.59 16.52
C LEU A 181 -0.42 -5.04 17.15
N LYS A 182 -0.18 -6.34 17.13
CA LYS A 182 1.14 -6.93 17.31
C LYS A 182 1.79 -7.05 15.95
N ILE A 183 2.99 -6.49 15.80
CA ILE A 183 3.72 -6.41 14.55
C ILE A 183 5.05 -7.12 14.71
N LYS A 184 5.42 -7.90 13.70
CA LYS A 184 6.75 -8.48 13.56
C LYS A 184 7.21 -8.34 12.11
N ILE A 185 8.40 -7.79 11.90
CA ILE A 185 9.04 -7.78 10.59
C ILE A 185 9.72 -9.14 10.41
N LEU A 186 9.24 -9.92 9.44
CA LEU A 186 9.75 -11.26 9.14
C LEU A 186 10.92 -11.24 8.16
N LYS A 187 10.95 -10.24 7.29
CA LYS A 187 11.99 -10.04 6.29
C LYS A 187 12.15 -8.57 6.00
N ARG A 188 13.38 -8.10 5.97
CA ARG A 188 13.78 -6.77 5.51
C ARG A 188 15.14 -6.85 4.83
N HIS A 189 15.38 -5.95 3.90
CA HIS A 189 16.69 -5.89 3.26
C HIS A 189 17.74 -5.36 4.24
N GLY A 190 18.88 -6.03 4.28
CA GLY A 190 20.03 -5.63 5.11
C GLY A 190 19.82 -5.83 6.62
N GLY A 191 18.82 -6.62 7.05
CA GLY A 191 18.56 -6.84 8.47
C GLY A 191 17.89 -8.17 8.79
N TRP A 192 17.92 -8.53 10.07
CA TRP A 192 17.27 -9.70 10.64
C TRP A 192 15.78 -9.41 10.92
N GLU A 193 15.03 -10.46 11.26
CA GLU A 193 13.67 -10.31 11.80
C GLU A 193 13.66 -9.38 13.01
N SER A 194 12.59 -8.59 13.17
CA SER A 194 12.43 -7.76 14.37
C SER A 194 11.90 -8.58 15.55
N PRO A 195 12.10 -8.12 16.79
CA PRO A 195 11.23 -8.51 17.89
C PRO A 195 9.76 -8.24 17.56
N GLU A 196 8.84 -8.90 18.22
CA GLU A 196 7.42 -8.53 18.14
C GLU A 196 7.16 -7.30 19.02
N PHE A 197 6.51 -6.28 18.46
CA PHE A 197 6.15 -5.05 19.15
C PHE A 197 4.67 -4.71 18.94
N LYS A 198 4.14 -3.77 19.74
CA LYS A 198 2.73 -3.38 19.69
C LYS A 198 2.58 -1.96 19.17
N ILE A 199 1.54 -1.74 18.37
CA ILE A 199 1.11 -0.41 17.93
C ILE A 199 -0.37 -0.25 18.27
N THR A 200 -0.73 0.90 18.82
CA THR A 200 -2.12 1.32 19.01
C THR A 200 -2.56 2.14 17.82
N LEU A 201 -3.59 1.64 17.10
CA LEU A 201 -4.23 2.39 16.03
C LEU A 201 -5.24 3.36 16.65
N LEU A 202 -4.82 4.59 16.91
CA LEU A 202 -5.70 5.63 17.46
C LEU A 202 -6.76 6.01 16.42
N ASP A 203 -8.02 6.10 16.86
CA ASP A 203 -9.06 6.74 16.07
C ASP A 203 -8.87 8.26 16.12
N LYS A 204 -8.60 8.86 14.98
CA LYS A 204 -8.56 10.32 14.82
C LYS A 204 -9.96 10.94 14.88
N LEU A 205 -10.98 10.19 15.32
CA LEU A 205 -12.38 10.61 15.38
C LEU A 205 -12.63 11.86 16.24
N ASN A 206 -11.67 12.30 17.06
CA ASN A 206 -11.78 13.47 17.94
C ASN A 206 -11.11 14.74 17.44
N GLN A 207 -10.53 14.78 16.25
CA GLN A 207 -10.00 16.02 15.69
C GLN A 207 -11.03 16.65 14.73
N LYS A 208 -11.47 17.87 15.09
CA LYS A 208 -12.37 18.80 14.40
C LYS A 208 -12.87 18.38 13.01
N ARG A 209 -14.20 18.20 12.91
CA ARG A 209 -14.97 18.19 11.66
C ARG A 209 -14.78 19.54 10.94
N GLU A 210 -13.79 19.64 10.08
CA GLU A 210 -13.81 20.63 9.01
C GLU A 210 -14.72 20.11 7.90
N THR A 211 -15.59 20.99 7.41
CA THR A 211 -16.55 20.73 6.33
C THR A 211 -15.84 20.33 5.06
N LEU A 212 -15.71 19.01 4.83
CA LEU A 212 -15.08 18.44 3.65
C LEU A 212 -16.10 18.33 2.51
N THR A 213 -15.79 18.92 1.38
CA THR A 213 -16.51 18.71 0.12
C THR A 213 -16.37 17.24 -0.29
N ARG A 214 -17.48 16.51 -0.39
CA ARG A 214 -17.51 15.08 -0.72
C ARG A 214 -17.06 14.83 -2.16
N LYS A 215 -15.83 14.42 -2.33
CA LYS A 215 -15.31 13.89 -3.60
C LYS A 215 -15.47 12.37 -3.63
N LYS A 216 -16.02 11.83 -4.70
CA LYS A 216 -16.21 10.38 -4.85
C LYS A 216 -14.98 9.75 -5.48
N PRO A 217 -14.57 8.51 -5.07
CA PRO A 217 -13.52 7.77 -5.75
C PRO A 217 -13.98 7.38 -7.16
N ILE A 218 -13.04 7.26 -8.09
CA ILE A 218 -13.32 6.74 -9.42
C ILE A 218 -13.39 5.21 -9.31
N LEU A 219 -14.58 4.67 -9.55
CA LEU A 219 -14.83 3.22 -9.57
C LEU A 219 -14.78 2.75 -11.02
N ILE A 220 -13.86 1.87 -11.33
CA ILE A 220 -13.76 1.23 -12.64
C ILE A 220 -14.25 -0.21 -12.49
N TYR A 221 -15.45 -0.47 -13.00
CA TYR A 221 -16.04 -1.80 -13.15
C TYR A 221 -16.03 -2.14 -14.64
N GLY A 222 -15.47 -3.25 -15.03
CA GLY A 222 -15.59 -3.66 -16.40
C GLY A 222 -14.77 -4.87 -16.79
N GLU A 223 -15.20 -5.53 -17.84
CA GLU A 223 -14.35 -6.40 -18.63
C GLU A 223 -13.32 -5.51 -19.30
N ALA A 224 -12.07 -5.66 -18.90
CA ALA A 224 -11.00 -4.85 -19.43
C ALA A 224 -10.83 -5.18 -20.92
N ASP A 225 -11.29 -4.28 -21.79
CA ASP A 225 -10.90 -4.32 -23.18
C ASP A 225 -9.39 -4.04 -23.24
N LYS A 226 -8.60 -5.11 -23.40
CA LYS A 226 -7.13 -5.15 -23.33
C LYS A 226 -6.45 -4.15 -24.30
N LYS A 227 -7.23 -3.53 -25.19
CA LYS A 227 -6.72 -2.61 -26.25
C LYS A 227 -6.78 -1.12 -25.93
N LYS A 228 -7.41 -0.66 -24.86
CA LYS A 228 -7.71 0.79 -24.68
C LYS A 228 -7.26 1.46 -23.39
N LEU A 229 -6.33 0.94 -22.63
CA LEU A 229 -5.79 1.66 -21.47
C LEU A 229 -4.55 2.48 -21.85
N SER A 230 -4.71 3.50 -22.70
CA SER A 230 -3.83 4.66 -22.70
C SER A 230 -4.39 5.68 -21.69
N LEU A 231 -3.97 5.58 -20.45
CA LEU A 231 -4.28 6.56 -19.40
C LEU A 231 -3.40 7.80 -19.61
N THR A 232 -3.76 8.63 -20.58
CA THR A 232 -3.34 10.02 -20.57
C THR A 232 -4.30 10.80 -19.66
N PRO A 233 -3.83 11.73 -18.82
CA PRO A 233 -4.70 12.58 -18.04
C PRO A 233 -5.38 13.59 -18.98
N THR A 234 -6.55 13.22 -19.52
CA THR A 234 -7.38 14.15 -20.29
C THR A 234 -8.21 14.97 -19.30
N SER A 235 -8.05 16.26 -19.35
CA SER A 235 -8.89 17.25 -18.67
C SER A 235 -10.37 17.01 -19.04
N ILE A 236 -11.19 16.63 -18.06
CA ILE A 236 -12.64 16.53 -18.27
C ILE A 236 -13.22 17.94 -18.16
N SER A 237 -13.58 18.48 -19.34
CA SER A 237 -14.41 19.68 -19.47
C SER A 237 -15.81 19.38 -18.92
N THR A 238 -16.21 20.10 -17.89
CA THR A 238 -17.60 20.12 -17.41
C THR A 238 -18.46 20.88 -18.41
N ALA A 239 -19.22 20.15 -19.23
CA ALA A 239 -20.30 20.75 -20.00
C ALA A 239 -21.49 21.03 -19.07
N HIS A 240 -21.70 22.31 -18.74
CA HIS A 240 -22.97 22.81 -18.24
C HIS A 240 -23.99 22.73 -19.38
N GLN A 241 -24.98 21.86 -19.28
CA GLN A 241 -26.22 22.04 -20.06
C GLN A 241 -27.17 22.93 -19.26
N SER A 242 -27.28 24.15 -19.67
CA SER A 242 -28.41 25.02 -19.41
C SER A 242 -29.57 24.60 -20.33
N SER A 243 -30.64 24.06 -19.78
CA SER A 243 -31.95 23.97 -20.48
C SER A 243 -32.83 25.06 -19.92
N GLY A 244 -32.98 26.10 -20.71
CA GLY A 244 -34.10 27.03 -20.63
C GLY A 244 -35.31 26.46 -21.37
N ILE A 245 -36.45 26.91 -20.94
CA ILE A 245 -37.87 26.85 -21.35
C ILE A 245 -38.64 25.78 -20.59
#